data_ff26ed0b94d85d387d7f6b5461767d47
#
_entry.id   ff26ed0b94d85d387d7f6b5461767d47
#
_cell.length_a   1.000
_cell.length_b   1.000
_cell.length_c   1.000
_cell.angle_alpha   90.00
_cell.angle_beta   90.00
_cell.angle_gamma   90.00
#
_symmetry.space_group_name_H-M   'P 1'
#
loop_
_entity.id
_entity.type
_entity.pdbx_description
1 polymer ?
#
loop_
_entity_poly.entity_id
_entity_poly.type
_entity_poly.pdbx_seq_one_letter_code
_entity_poly.pdbx_strand_id
1 'polypeptide(L)'
;MEFKRKTIRLKDGREAVIRSAQPSDAAEMAAFMKTTAGETDFLLRYPEECTMTEAGEAVFLDDVLNSPDQVMPCCFVDGVLAGNAMLTMNSRIKTRHRASVAIGLKKEYWGLGIGTALFQEIIAIAKDRGLDHLELDYIEGNDRARRLYEKMGFVEVARVPDVYRLKDGSFRQSILMMKKLSGNL
;
A
#
# COMPACT_ATOMS: atom_id res chain seq x y z
N MET A 1 2.87 11.88 8.54
CA MET A 1 3.64 11.31 9.67
C MET A 1 4.87 10.59 9.13
N GLU A 2 6.04 10.92 9.65
CA GLU A 2 7.30 10.33 9.19
C GLU A 2 7.49 8.91 9.76
N PHE A 3 7.85 7.96 8.89
CA PHE A 3 8.22 6.60 9.27
C PHE A 3 9.71 6.54 9.59
N LYS A 4 10.06 5.95 10.74
CA LYS A 4 11.46 5.79 11.14
C LYS A 4 12.19 4.82 10.21
N ARG A 5 13.29 5.29 9.61
CA ARG A 5 14.14 4.51 8.70
C ARG A 5 14.54 3.16 9.31
N LYS A 6 14.43 2.08 8.51
CA LYS A 6 14.77 0.72 8.87
C LYS A 6 15.43 -0.01 7.70
N THR A 7 16.47 -0.77 7.96
CA THR A 7 17.09 -1.67 6.97
C THR A 7 16.51 -3.07 7.14
N ILE A 8 16.21 -3.73 6.05
CA ILE A 8 15.75 -5.12 5.99
C ILE A 8 16.59 -5.92 5.03
N ARG A 9 16.67 -7.24 5.22
CA ARG A 9 17.31 -8.16 4.28
C ARG A 9 16.24 -8.86 3.44
N LEU A 10 16.38 -8.79 2.12
CA LEU A 10 15.52 -9.45 1.16
C LEU A 10 15.84 -10.95 1.06
N LYS A 11 14.93 -11.73 0.48
CA LYS A 11 15.11 -13.18 0.32
C LYS A 11 16.24 -13.56 -0.63
N ASP A 12 16.62 -12.69 -1.56
CA ASP A 12 17.74 -12.85 -2.47
C ASP A 12 19.09 -12.41 -1.88
N GLY A 13 19.08 -11.98 -0.60
CA GLY A 13 20.27 -11.58 0.16
C GLY A 13 20.59 -10.09 0.08
N ARG A 14 19.98 -9.30 -0.81
CA ARG A 14 20.16 -7.85 -0.88
C ARG A 14 19.62 -7.16 0.36
N GLU A 15 20.18 -6.00 0.66
CA GLU A 15 19.62 -5.08 1.65
C GLU A 15 18.65 -4.12 0.99
N ALA A 16 17.60 -3.75 1.73
CA ALA A 16 16.65 -2.74 1.35
C ALA A 16 16.38 -1.80 2.53
N VAL A 17 16.04 -0.56 2.22
CA VAL A 17 15.73 0.47 3.21
C VAL A 17 14.24 0.79 3.14
N ILE A 18 13.54 0.68 4.27
CA ILE A 18 12.19 1.21 4.42
C ILE A 18 12.30 2.57 5.09
N ARG A 19 11.73 3.60 4.48
CA ARG A 19 11.62 4.97 4.99
C ARG A 19 10.40 5.68 4.41
N SER A 20 10.00 6.80 4.97
CA SER A 20 9.06 7.71 4.29
C SER A 20 9.70 8.25 3.02
N ALA A 21 8.91 8.40 1.95
CA ALA A 21 9.32 9.17 0.80
C ALA A 21 9.41 10.66 1.18
N GLN A 22 10.36 11.37 0.58
CA GLN A 22 10.56 12.79 0.75
C GLN A 22 10.09 13.53 -0.52
N PRO A 23 9.80 14.83 -0.47
CA PRO A 23 9.49 15.61 -1.67
C PRO A 23 10.53 15.45 -2.80
N SER A 24 11.80 15.23 -2.45
CA SER A 24 12.88 14.96 -3.42
C SER A 24 12.74 13.61 -4.14
N ASP A 25 11.91 12.68 -3.67
CA ASP A 25 11.63 11.41 -4.33
C ASP A 25 10.46 11.53 -5.34
N ALA A 26 9.90 12.71 -5.58
CA ALA A 26 8.69 12.92 -6.35
C ALA A 26 8.78 12.38 -7.78
N ALA A 27 9.89 12.67 -8.48
CA ALA A 27 10.11 12.17 -9.85
C ALA A 27 10.12 10.63 -9.89
N GLU A 28 10.77 9.99 -8.91
CA GLU A 28 10.82 8.53 -8.81
C GLU A 28 9.46 7.94 -8.42
N MET A 29 8.71 8.59 -7.53
CA MET A 29 7.36 8.16 -7.14
C MET A 29 6.40 8.23 -8.34
N ALA A 30 6.42 9.32 -9.13
CA ALA A 30 5.63 9.44 -10.34
C ALA A 30 5.96 8.34 -11.36
N ALA A 31 7.26 8.05 -11.57
CA ALA A 31 7.72 6.97 -12.43
C ALA A 31 7.28 5.59 -11.89
N PHE A 32 7.38 5.37 -10.56
CA PHE A 32 6.93 4.15 -9.89
C PHE A 32 5.43 3.92 -10.10
N MET A 33 4.59 4.93 -9.90
CA MET A 33 3.13 4.84 -10.09
C MET A 33 2.78 4.44 -11.51
N LYS A 34 3.41 5.06 -12.50
CA LYS A 34 3.19 4.74 -13.93
C LYS A 34 3.68 3.33 -14.29
N THR A 35 4.85 2.93 -13.78
CA THR A 35 5.42 1.59 -14.01
C THR A 35 4.50 0.52 -13.44
N THR A 36 4.15 0.61 -12.17
CA THR A 36 3.31 -0.38 -11.49
C THR A 36 1.92 -0.48 -12.11
N ALA A 37 1.34 0.64 -12.53
CA ALA A 37 0.06 0.66 -13.25
C ALA A 37 0.12 -0.08 -14.59
N GLY A 38 1.29 -0.09 -15.27
CA GLY A 38 1.50 -0.83 -16.52
C GLY A 38 1.83 -2.31 -16.34
N GLU A 39 2.19 -2.74 -15.15
CA GLU A 39 2.59 -4.11 -14.87
C GLU A 39 1.44 -5.05 -14.50
N THR A 40 0.24 -4.52 -14.24
CA THR A 40 -0.90 -5.31 -13.76
C THR A 40 -2.24 -4.57 -13.90
N ASP A 41 -3.32 -5.31 -14.17
CA ASP A 41 -4.70 -4.79 -14.14
C ASP A 41 -5.30 -4.74 -12.72
N PHE A 42 -4.51 -5.01 -11.69
CA PHE A 42 -4.98 -5.06 -10.29
C PHE A 42 -4.73 -3.77 -9.50
N LEU A 43 -4.22 -2.72 -10.14
CA LEU A 43 -4.20 -1.37 -9.58
C LEU A 43 -5.36 -0.55 -10.13
N LEU A 44 -5.84 0.40 -9.33
CA LEU A 44 -7.02 1.20 -9.67
C LEU A 44 -6.81 2.08 -10.91
N ARG A 45 -5.56 2.45 -11.22
CA ARG A 45 -5.23 3.36 -12.33
C ARG A 45 -4.54 2.61 -13.45
N TYR A 46 -4.86 2.98 -14.67
CA TYR A 46 -4.05 2.65 -15.84
C TYR A 46 -2.87 3.64 -16.01
N PRO A 47 -1.81 3.28 -16.74
CA PRO A 47 -0.63 4.17 -16.91
C PRO A 47 -0.96 5.57 -17.45
N GLU A 48 -1.95 5.69 -18.35
CA GLU A 48 -2.39 6.97 -18.91
C GLU A 48 -3.13 7.87 -17.91
N GLU A 49 -3.61 7.32 -16.80
CA GLU A 49 -4.25 8.05 -15.71
C GLU A 49 -3.23 8.53 -14.66
N CYS A 50 -1.97 8.09 -14.77
CA CYS A 50 -0.87 8.56 -13.92
C CYS A 50 -0.32 9.88 -14.49
N THR A 51 -1.09 10.95 -14.35
CA THR A 51 -0.81 12.28 -14.92
C THR A 51 -0.28 13.29 -13.92
N MET A 52 -0.04 12.89 -12.67
CA MET A 52 0.49 13.77 -11.64
C MET A 52 1.88 14.27 -12.07
N THR A 53 2.08 15.58 -11.99
CA THR A 53 3.38 16.20 -12.27
C THR A 53 4.34 15.97 -11.11
N GLU A 54 5.64 16.08 -11.33
CA GLU A 54 6.65 15.99 -10.28
C GLU A 54 6.38 17.00 -9.15
N ALA A 55 6.02 18.24 -9.49
CA ALA A 55 5.65 19.24 -8.50
C ALA A 55 4.42 18.85 -7.68
N GLY A 56 3.39 18.30 -8.33
CA GLY A 56 2.20 17.79 -7.64
C GLY A 56 2.51 16.60 -6.73
N GLU A 57 3.37 15.69 -7.18
CA GLU A 57 3.82 14.55 -6.37
C GLU A 57 4.64 15.03 -5.16
N ALA A 58 5.52 16.02 -5.32
CA ALA A 58 6.28 16.59 -4.21
C ALA A 58 5.37 17.19 -3.12
N VAL A 59 4.31 17.91 -3.53
CA VAL A 59 3.30 18.43 -2.59
C VAL A 59 2.57 17.29 -1.90
N PHE A 60 2.15 16.26 -2.64
CA PHE A 60 1.48 15.09 -2.04
C PHE A 60 2.38 14.38 -1.01
N LEU A 61 3.66 14.19 -1.31
CA LEU A 61 4.61 13.56 -0.39
C LEU A 61 4.80 14.41 0.88
N ASP A 62 4.90 15.73 0.74
CA ASP A 62 5.00 16.67 1.87
C ASP A 62 3.73 16.60 2.74
N ASP A 63 2.54 16.62 2.12
CA ASP A 63 1.27 16.49 2.82
C ASP A 63 1.19 15.20 3.63
N VAL A 64 1.61 14.06 3.06
CA VAL A 64 1.64 12.77 3.77
C VAL A 64 2.63 12.79 4.94
N LEU A 65 3.82 13.39 4.78
CA LEU A 65 4.81 13.52 5.85
C LEU A 65 4.28 14.34 7.04
N ASN A 66 3.52 15.39 6.75
CA ASN A 66 2.97 16.30 7.76
C ASN A 66 1.57 15.86 8.27
N SER A 67 0.95 14.87 7.63
CA SER A 67 -0.37 14.38 8.04
C SER A 67 -0.33 13.69 9.41
N PRO A 68 -1.27 13.97 10.33
CA PRO A 68 -1.45 13.19 11.56
C PRO A 68 -2.09 11.83 11.31
N ASP A 69 -2.81 11.66 10.19
CA ASP A 69 -3.68 10.53 9.91
C ASP A 69 -3.19 9.64 8.76
N GLN A 70 -2.02 9.96 8.18
CA GLN A 70 -1.44 9.18 7.08
C GLN A 70 0.03 8.86 7.34
N VAL A 71 0.45 7.68 6.90
CA VAL A 71 1.86 7.30 6.83
C VAL A 71 2.10 6.41 5.62
N MET A 72 3.20 6.66 4.91
CA MET A 72 3.56 5.93 3.70
C MET A 72 5.01 5.42 3.80
N PRO A 73 5.24 4.24 4.42
CA PRO A 73 6.52 3.57 4.33
C PRO A 73 6.78 3.11 2.89
N CYS A 74 7.95 3.48 2.38
CA CYS A 74 8.44 3.15 1.04
C CYS A 74 9.70 2.31 1.16
N CYS A 75 9.80 1.25 0.37
CA CYS A 75 10.95 0.35 0.31
C CYS A 75 11.84 0.69 -0.88
N PHE A 76 13.12 0.96 -0.60
CA PHE A 76 14.14 1.26 -1.60
C PHE A 76 15.17 0.13 -1.63
N VAL A 77 15.47 -0.37 -2.81
CA VAL A 77 16.51 -1.38 -3.08
C VAL A 77 17.56 -0.73 -3.97
N ASP A 78 18.80 -0.70 -3.53
CA ASP A 78 19.92 -0.04 -4.25
C ASP A 78 19.59 1.43 -4.63
N GLY A 79 18.83 2.11 -3.78
CA GLY A 79 18.38 3.49 -3.98
C GLY A 79 17.13 3.64 -4.86
N VAL A 80 16.63 2.56 -5.47
CA VAL A 80 15.44 2.58 -6.35
C VAL A 80 14.19 2.23 -5.56
N LEU A 81 13.10 2.97 -5.75
CA LEU A 81 11.79 2.68 -5.14
C LEU A 81 11.20 1.37 -5.69
N ALA A 82 11.17 0.36 -4.83
CA ALA A 82 10.70 -0.99 -5.13
C ALA A 82 9.22 -1.20 -4.81
N GLY A 83 8.73 -0.48 -3.80
CA GLY A 83 7.33 -0.59 -3.36
C GLY A 83 6.99 0.38 -2.24
N ASN A 84 5.71 0.61 -2.05
CA ASN A 84 5.17 1.42 -0.96
C ASN A 84 3.95 0.76 -0.33
N ALA A 85 3.63 1.16 0.90
CA ALA A 85 2.34 0.93 1.52
C ALA A 85 1.84 2.25 2.12
N MET A 86 0.51 2.45 2.10
CA MET A 86 -0.15 3.61 2.68
C MET A 86 -1.10 3.14 3.77
N LEU A 87 -1.00 3.73 4.95
CA LEU A 87 -2.01 3.66 6.00
C LEU A 87 -2.73 4.99 6.06
N THR A 88 -4.07 4.95 5.94
CA THR A 88 -4.92 6.14 6.09
C THR A 88 -5.90 5.90 7.23
N MET A 89 -5.73 6.62 8.32
CA MET A 89 -6.56 6.54 9.52
C MET A 89 -7.80 7.44 9.38
N ASN A 90 -8.92 6.95 9.93
CA ASN A 90 -10.15 7.75 9.95
C ASN A 90 -10.13 8.76 11.12
N SER A 91 -10.54 10.00 10.86
CA SER A 91 -10.56 11.07 11.87
C SER A 91 -11.90 11.21 12.63
N ARG A 92 -13.00 10.68 12.05
CA ARG A 92 -14.34 10.84 12.65
C ARG A 92 -14.53 9.92 13.85
N ILE A 93 -15.16 10.40 14.92
CA ILE A 93 -15.34 9.68 16.20
C ILE A 93 -15.85 8.25 16.02
N LYS A 94 -16.86 8.03 15.14
CA LYS A 94 -17.47 6.70 14.93
C LYS A 94 -16.56 5.73 14.16
N THR A 95 -15.54 6.20 13.47
CA THR A 95 -14.69 5.38 12.60
C THR A 95 -13.20 5.47 12.91
N ARG A 96 -12.79 6.34 13.85
CA ARG A 96 -11.37 6.59 14.18
C ARG A 96 -10.59 5.38 14.70
N HIS A 97 -11.28 4.30 15.03
CA HIS A 97 -10.69 3.02 15.41
C HIS A 97 -10.27 2.16 14.19
N ARG A 98 -10.50 2.66 12.98
CA ARG A 98 -10.27 1.95 11.71
C ARG A 98 -9.31 2.72 10.82
N ALA A 99 -8.56 1.99 10.00
CA ALA A 99 -7.72 2.57 8.95
C ALA A 99 -7.74 1.70 7.70
N SER A 100 -7.59 2.35 6.54
CA SER A 100 -7.45 1.68 5.25
C SER A 100 -5.98 1.49 4.90
N VAL A 101 -5.66 0.38 4.23
CA VAL A 101 -4.30 0.05 3.76
C VAL A 101 -4.31 -0.13 2.25
N ALA A 102 -3.35 0.50 1.58
CA ALA A 102 -3.03 0.25 0.18
C ALA A 102 -1.57 -0.17 0.04
N ILE A 103 -1.23 -0.96 -0.98
CA ILE A 103 0.14 -1.40 -1.26
C ILE A 103 0.38 -1.52 -2.75
N GLY A 104 1.56 -1.08 -3.20
CA GLY A 104 2.06 -1.26 -4.56
C GLY A 104 3.51 -1.73 -4.56
N LEU A 105 3.87 -2.63 -5.49
CA LEU A 105 5.24 -3.10 -5.70
C LEU A 105 5.51 -3.25 -7.19
N LYS A 106 6.68 -2.81 -7.66
CA LYS A 106 7.16 -3.14 -9.00
C LYS A 106 7.32 -4.66 -9.14
N LYS A 107 6.97 -5.18 -10.31
CA LYS A 107 6.93 -6.63 -10.60
C LYS A 107 8.28 -7.31 -10.40
N GLU A 108 9.39 -6.65 -10.74
CA GLU A 108 10.75 -7.16 -10.57
C GLU A 108 11.14 -7.46 -9.09
N TYR A 109 10.46 -6.82 -8.13
CA TYR A 109 10.70 -7.03 -6.70
C TYR A 109 9.66 -7.97 -6.03
N TRP A 110 8.80 -8.61 -6.81
CA TRP A 110 7.85 -9.56 -6.27
C TRP A 110 8.53 -10.81 -5.71
N GLY A 111 7.97 -11.36 -4.64
CA GLY A 111 8.49 -12.60 -4.03
C GLY A 111 9.67 -12.39 -3.07
N LEU A 112 10.28 -11.21 -3.03
CA LEU A 112 11.48 -10.91 -2.23
C LEU A 112 11.20 -10.61 -0.74
N GLY A 113 9.93 -10.55 -0.33
CA GLY A 113 9.54 -10.31 1.06
C GLY A 113 9.16 -8.87 1.39
N ILE A 114 9.31 -7.92 0.46
CA ILE A 114 9.03 -6.49 0.66
C ILE A 114 7.59 -6.25 1.11
N GLY A 115 6.59 -6.85 0.44
CA GLY A 115 5.19 -6.68 0.82
C GLY A 115 4.91 -7.14 2.25
N THR A 116 5.52 -8.26 2.68
CA THR A 116 5.41 -8.74 4.08
C THR A 116 6.02 -7.73 5.05
N ALA A 117 7.22 -7.21 4.75
CA ALA A 117 7.90 -6.24 5.60
C ALA A 117 7.09 -4.93 5.72
N LEU A 118 6.60 -4.39 4.60
CA LEU A 118 5.75 -3.18 4.61
C LEU A 118 4.48 -3.38 5.45
N PHE A 119 3.78 -4.53 5.29
CA PHE A 119 2.59 -4.82 6.12
C PHE A 119 2.92 -4.97 7.61
N GLN A 120 4.06 -5.56 7.95
CA GLN A 120 4.48 -5.66 9.35
C GLN A 120 4.66 -4.28 9.99
N GLU A 121 5.26 -3.33 9.26
CA GLU A 121 5.42 -1.96 9.74
C GLU A 121 4.05 -1.23 9.85
N ILE A 122 3.18 -1.36 8.84
CA ILE A 122 1.82 -0.81 8.89
C ILE A 122 1.04 -1.34 10.10
N ILE A 123 1.10 -2.65 10.35
CA ILE A 123 0.41 -3.29 11.49
C ILE A 123 0.99 -2.79 12.83
N ALA A 124 2.31 -2.64 12.92
CA ALA A 124 2.96 -2.10 14.12
C ALA A 124 2.50 -0.66 14.40
N ILE A 125 2.53 0.22 13.39
CA ILE A 125 2.05 1.59 13.51
C ILE A 125 0.58 1.64 13.93
N ALA A 126 -0.27 0.83 13.30
CA ALA A 126 -1.69 0.78 13.60
C ALA A 126 -1.95 0.39 15.06
N LYS A 127 -1.21 -0.59 15.59
CA LYS A 127 -1.28 -0.99 17.00
C LYS A 127 -0.81 0.12 17.94
N ASP A 128 0.31 0.77 17.64
CA ASP A 128 0.85 1.88 18.44
C ASP A 128 -0.10 3.09 18.48
N ARG A 129 -0.92 3.24 17.42
CA ARG A 129 -1.98 4.24 17.34
C ARG A 129 -3.29 3.83 18.00
N GLY A 130 -3.38 2.63 18.58
CA GLY A 130 -4.58 2.12 19.24
C GLY A 130 -5.74 1.86 18.28
N LEU A 131 -5.45 1.51 17.01
CA LEU A 131 -6.49 1.13 16.06
C LEU A 131 -6.98 -0.30 16.36
N ASP A 132 -8.27 -0.54 16.19
CA ASP A 132 -8.88 -1.86 16.36
C ASP A 132 -8.91 -2.67 15.07
N HIS A 133 -9.03 -1.99 13.92
CA HIS A 133 -9.20 -2.64 12.62
C HIS A 133 -8.35 -2.01 11.52
N LEU A 134 -7.79 -2.88 10.66
CA LEU A 134 -7.28 -2.53 9.33
C LEU A 134 -8.21 -3.11 8.28
N GLU A 135 -8.47 -2.35 7.25
CA GLU A 135 -9.27 -2.76 6.10
C GLU A 135 -8.55 -2.47 4.79
N LEU A 136 -8.81 -3.29 3.81
CA LEU A 136 -8.37 -3.11 2.44
C LEU A 136 -9.38 -3.76 1.49
N ASP A 137 -9.32 -3.38 0.23
CA ASP A 137 -9.98 -4.11 -0.83
C ASP A 137 -9.00 -4.39 -1.98
N TYR A 138 -9.36 -5.36 -2.81
CA TYR A 138 -8.58 -5.70 -4.00
C TYR A 138 -9.48 -6.20 -5.13
N ILE A 139 -8.99 -6.09 -6.36
CA ILE A 139 -9.67 -6.54 -7.57
C ILE A 139 -9.63 -8.06 -7.64
N GLU A 140 -10.78 -8.70 -7.86
CA GLU A 140 -10.92 -10.14 -8.03
C GLU A 140 -9.91 -10.68 -9.05
N GLY A 141 -9.31 -11.84 -8.73
CA GLY A 141 -8.26 -12.48 -9.55
C GLY A 141 -6.83 -12.14 -9.11
N ASN A 142 -6.65 -11.17 -8.20
CA ASN A 142 -5.33 -10.86 -7.64
C ASN A 142 -4.92 -11.86 -6.55
N ASP A 143 -4.67 -13.11 -6.95
CA ASP A 143 -4.31 -14.19 -6.01
C ASP A 143 -2.99 -13.94 -5.26
N ARG A 144 -2.07 -13.15 -5.84
CA ARG A 144 -0.83 -12.77 -5.16
C ARG A 144 -1.12 -11.86 -3.96
N ALA A 145 -1.91 -10.83 -4.16
CA ALA A 145 -2.31 -9.92 -3.10
C ALA A 145 -3.14 -10.65 -2.04
N ARG A 146 -4.12 -11.47 -2.45
CA ARG A 146 -4.91 -12.30 -1.55
C ARG A 146 -4.03 -13.12 -0.61
N ARG A 147 -3.07 -13.90 -1.14
CA ARG A 147 -2.14 -14.72 -0.32
C ARG A 147 -1.31 -13.86 0.64
N LEU A 148 -0.89 -12.67 0.24
CA LEU A 148 -0.18 -11.74 1.13
C LEU A 148 -1.09 -11.28 2.27
N TYR A 149 -2.31 -10.85 1.97
CA TYR A 149 -3.27 -10.35 2.97
C TYR A 149 -3.68 -11.45 3.95
N GLU A 150 -4.00 -12.65 3.47
CA GLU A 150 -4.29 -13.82 4.31
C GLU A 150 -3.11 -14.15 5.25
N LYS A 151 -1.87 -14.16 4.72
CA LYS A 151 -0.64 -14.35 5.50
C LYS A 151 -0.48 -13.28 6.59
N MET A 152 -0.91 -12.05 6.32
CA MET A 152 -0.86 -10.95 7.30
C MET A 152 -2.05 -10.96 8.27
N GLY A 153 -2.94 -11.95 8.15
CA GLY A 153 -4.07 -12.18 9.04
C GLY A 153 -5.31 -11.36 8.70
N PHE A 154 -5.43 -10.90 7.45
CA PHE A 154 -6.69 -10.36 6.95
C PHE A 154 -7.63 -11.50 6.55
N VAL A 155 -8.92 -11.31 6.79
CA VAL A 155 -9.99 -12.22 6.39
C VAL A 155 -10.96 -11.50 5.44
N GLU A 156 -11.48 -12.23 4.47
CA GLU A 156 -12.51 -11.70 3.58
C GLU A 156 -13.80 -11.46 4.36
N VAL A 157 -14.40 -10.28 4.19
CA VAL A 157 -15.63 -9.89 4.89
C VAL A 157 -16.78 -9.57 3.94
N ALA A 158 -16.49 -9.20 2.69
CA ALA A 158 -17.53 -8.93 1.70
C ALA A 158 -16.97 -9.01 0.27
N ARG A 159 -17.88 -9.22 -0.68
CA ARG A 159 -17.66 -9.08 -2.12
C ARG A 159 -18.69 -8.12 -2.67
N VAL A 160 -18.23 -7.15 -3.44
CA VAL A 160 -19.11 -6.20 -4.12
C VAL A 160 -19.02 -6.48 -5.62
N PRO A 161 -20.10 -6.91 -6.28
CA PRO A 161 -20.08 -7.22 -7.71
C PRO A 161 -19.90 -5.96 -8.55
N ASP A 162 -19.33 -6.12 -9.74
CA ASP A 162 -19.28 -5.15 -10.83
C ASP A 162 -18.70 -3.76 -10.46
N VAL A 163 -17.77 -3.73 -9.48
CA VAL A 163 -17.13 -2.48 -9.04
C VAL A 163 -16.16 -1.94 -10.10
N TYR A 164 -15.43 -2.83 -10.75
CA TYR A 164 -14.40 -2.46 -11.72
C TYR A 164 -14.80 -2.91 -13.12
N ARG A 165 -14.76 -1.98 -14.08
CA ARG A 165 -14.90 -2.29 -15.50
C ARG A 165 -13.54 -2.16 -16.16
N LEU A 166 -13.02 -3.26 -16.69
CA LEU A 166 -11.74 -3.28 -17.40
C LEU A 166 -11.88 -2.72 -18.82
N LYS A 167 -10.75 -2.41 -19.47
CA LYS A 167 -10.73 -1.87 -20.85
C LYS A 167 -11.34 -2.81 -21.89
N ASP A 168 -11.30 -4.12 -21.65
CA ASP A 168 -11.95 -5.13 -22.50
C ASP A 168 -13.47 -5.21 -22.30
N GLY A 169 -14.03 -4.38 -21.41
CA GLY A 169 -15.44 -4.33 -21.08
C GLY A 169 -15.86 -5.34 -20.00
N SER A 170 -15.01 -6.24 -19.57
CA SER A 170 -15.31 -7.20 -18.51
C SER A 170 -15.42 -6.51 -17.14
N PHE A 171 -16.25 -7.08 -16.26
CA PHE A 171 -16.40 -6.59 -14.89
C PHE A 171 -15.62 -7.46 -13.90
N ARG A 172 -15.18 -6.84 -12.81
CA ARG A 172 -14.54 -7.51 -11.68
C ARG A 172 -15.17 -7.04 -10.37
N GLN A 173 -15.22 -7.96 -9.41
CA GLN A 173 -15.68 -7.67 -8.06
C GLN A 173 -14.57 -6.96 -7.27
N SER A 174 -14.98 -6.16 -6.28
CA SER A 174 -14.12 -5.74 -5.19
C SER A 174 -14.25 -6.75 -4.04
N ILE A 175 -13.11 -7.26 -3.58
CA ILE A 175 -13.02 -8.18 -2.44
C ILE A 175 -12.54 -7.39 -1.22
N LEU A 176 -13.42 -7.22 -0.24
CA LEU A 176 -13.10 -6.50 0.99
C LEU A 176 -12.52 -7.46 2.02
N MET A 177 -11.40 -7.07 2.61
CA MET A 177 -10.76 -7.81 3.69
C MET A 177 -10.55 -6.94 4.92
N MET A 178 -10.61 -7.56 6.08
CA MET A 178 -10.41 -6.89 7.37
C MET A 178 -9.45 -7.70 8.25
N LYS A 179 -8.63 -6.98 9.01
CA LYS A 179 -7.81 -7.52 10.09
C LYS A 179 -8.18 -6.85 11.40
N LYS A 180 -8.54 -7.63 12.43
CA LYS A 180 -8.61 -7.13 13.82
C LYS A 180 -7.21 -7.06 14.43
N LEU A 181 -6.92 -5.98 15.15
CA LEU A 181 -5.62 -5.72 15.78
C LEU A 181 -5.65 -5.99 17.30
N SER A 182 -6.82 -5.80 17.92
CA SER A 182 -7.09 -6.04 19.34
C SER A 182 -8.02 -7.22 19.53
N GLY A 183 -7.60 -8.22 20.31
CA GLY A 183 -8.41 -9.39 20.67
C GLY A 183 -8.53 -10.46 19.57
N ASN A 184 -8.62 -11.72 20.00
CA ASN A 184 -9.05 -12.82 19.15
C ASN A 184 -10.53 -12.64 18.76
N LEU A 185 -10.85 -12.93 17.50
CA LEU A 185 -12.22 -13.22 17.07
C LEU A 185 -12.77 -14.40 17.82
#